data_3022b0ce3abe76d3375dd2adaa7420f7
#
_entry.id   3022b0ce3abe76d3375dd2adaa7420f7
#
_cell.length_a   1.000
_cell.length_b   1.000
_cell.length_c   1.000
_cell.angle_alpha   90.00
_cell.angle_beta   90.00
_cell.angle_gamma   90.00
#
_symmetry.space_group_name_H-M   'P 1'
#
loop_
_entity.id
_entity.type
_entity.pdbx_description
1 polymer ?
#
loop_
_entity_poly.entity_id
_entity_poly.type
_entity_poly.pdbx_seq_one_letter_code
_entity_poly.pdbx_strand_id
1 'polypeptide(L)'
;MKSIGIDTVIGIRSGYRKFITYPSPYLLKKGCYMPSVDLLDLFLRLAGKYGMKFYFGLYDSGEYWDTGDMSHEVEHNKYVIDEVWNMYGRKYESFGGWYLSGEISRATKGAIGTFHALGKQCKEVSGGLPTFISPWIDGKKAVSNAQNAVTADEHEREWDEIFDGIHDVVDACAFQDGHIDYDELDLFFSINKRLADKYGMKCWTNAESFDRDMPI
;
A
#
# COMPACT_ATOMS: atom_id res chain seq x y z
N MET A 1 12.69 11.59 -13.25
CA MET A 1 11.83 11.75 -12.04
C MET A 1 12.24 12.97 -11.22
N LYS A 2 13.42 13.07 -10.62
CA LYS A 2 13.81 14.21 -9.78
C LYS A 2 13.69 15.58 -10.50
N SER A 3 14.06 15.66 -11.78
CA SER A 3 13.98 16.88 -12.59
C SER A 3 12.57 17.44 -12.80
N ILE A 4 11.55 16.65 -12.56
CA ILE A 4 10.14 17.05 -12.64
C ILE A 4 9.47 17.15 -11.26
N GLY A 5 10.27 17.26 -10.18
CA GLY A 5 9.80 17.49 -8.83
C GLY A 5 9.48 16.25 -8.00
N ILE A 6 9.67 15.03 -8.53
CA ILE A 6 9.45 13.79 -7.75
C ILE A 6 10.58 13.65 -6.73
N ASP A 7 10.25 13.52 -5.47
CA ASP A 7 11.18 13.31 -4.35
C ASP A 7 11.02 11.95 -3.67
N THR A 8 9.94 11.24 -3.94
CA THR A 8 9.63 9.94 -3.35
C THR A 8 9.21 8.94 -4.41
N VAL A 9 9.70 7.73 -4.30
CA VAL A 9 9.32 6.58 -5.13
C VAL A 9 8.69 5.53 -4.22
N ILE A 10 7.56 4.99 -4.63
CA ILE A 10 6.85 3.96 -3.91
C ILE A 10 6.94 2.68 -4.72
N GLY A 11 7.57 1.64 -4.16
CA GLY A 11 7.47 0.30 -4.70
C GLY A 11 6.14 -0.31 -4.27
N ILE A 12 5.26 -0.60 -5.22
CA ILE A 12 3.90 -1.08 -4.92
C ILE A 12 3.95 -2.36 -4.10
N ARG A 13 4.83 -3.30 -4.46
CA ARG A 13 5.03 -4.56 -3.74
C ARG A 13 6.44 -5.10 -3.97
N SER A 14 6.99 -5.77 -2.97
CA SER A 14 8.30 -6.43 -3.07
C SER A 14 8.25 -7.76 -3.80
N GLY A 15 7.08 -8.26 -4.06
CA GLY A 15 6.83 -9.47 -4.82
C GLY A 15 5.33 -9.74 -4.94
N TYR A 16 4.99 -10.53 -5.94
CA TYR A 16 3.63 -10.98 -6.19
C TYR A 16 3.63 -12.47 -6.49
N ARG A 17 2.87 -13.22 -5.69
CA ARG A 17 2.84 -14.68 -5.80
C ARG A 17 4.26 -15.26 -5.70
N LYS A 18 4.79 -15.82 -6.78
CA LYS A 18 6.14 -16.45 -6.81
C LYS A 18 7.27 -15.53 -7.23
N PHE A 19 6.97 -14.36 -7.81
CA PHE A 19 7.99 -13.42 -8.23
C PHE A 19 8.33 -12.44 -7.12
N ILE A 20 9.63 -12.26 -6.82
CA ILE A 20 10.13 -11.33 -5.80
C ILE A 20 11.24 -10.44 -6.34
N THR A 21 11.45 -9.28 -5.73
CA THR A 21 12.36 -8.25 -6.23
C THR A 21 13.72 -8.23 -5.52
N TYR A 22 13.89 -9.02 -4.47
CA TYR A 22 15.11 -9.08 -3.67
C TYR A 22 15.34 -10.52 -3.16
N PRO A 23 16.57 -10.91 -2.77
CA PRO A 23 16.91 -12.28 -2.34
C PRO A 23 16.40 -12.60 -0.92
N SER A 24 15.07 -12.61 -0.73
CA SER A 24 14.46 -12.99 0.55
C SER A 24 14.76 -14.45 0.89
N PRO A 25 15.51 -14.75 1.96
CA PRO A 25 15.75 -16.13 2.40
C PRO A 25 14.45 -16.90 2.69
N TYR A 26 13.47 -16.24 3.28
CA TYR A 26 12.16 -16.82 3.59
C TYR A 26 11.37 -17.19 2.32
N LEU A 27 11.19 -16.23 1.41
CA LEU A 27 10.37 -16.44 0.20
C LEU A 27 11.06 -17.40 -0.81
N LEU A 28 12.39 -17.35 -0.95
CA LEU A 28 13.13 -18.30 -1.76
C LEU A 28 12.94 -19.74 -1.25
N LYS A 29 12.97 -19.95 0.07
CA LYS A 29 12.67 -21.26 0.68
C LYS A 29 11.22 -21.71 0.43
N LYS A 30 10.29 -20.79 0.23
CA LYS A 30 8.89 -21.07 -0.16
C LYS A 30 8.73 -21.32 -1.67
N GLY A 31 9.82 -21.32 -2.44
CA GLY A 31 9.80 -21.57 -3.88
C GLY A 31 9.54 -20.34 -4.75
N CYS A 32 9.67 -19.14 -4.18
CA CYS A 32 9.68 -17.92 -4.97
C CYS A 32 10.99 -17.79 -5.77
N TYR A 33 10.96 -16.98 -6.82
CA TYR A 33 12.12 -16.69 -7.66
C TYR A 33 12.27 -15.18 -7.90
N MET A 34 13.49 -14.76 -8.15
CA MET A 34 13.84 -13.37 -8.42
C MET A 34 14.63 -13.25 -9.73
N PRO A 35 14.70 -12.04 -10.33
CA PRO A 35 15.62 -11.80 -11.44
C PRO A 35 17.07 -11.91 -10.97
N SER A 36 18.01 -11.98 -11.91
CA SER A 36 19.46 -12.04 -11.63
C SER A 36 20.01 -10.78 -10.92
N VAL A 37 19.21 -9.72 -10.85
CA VAL A 37 19.56 -8.45 -10.22
C VAL A 37 18.68 -8.25 -8.99
N ASP A 38 19.28 -7.83 -7.88
CA ASP A 38 18.56 -7.35 -6.70
C ASP A 38 17.98 -5.96 -7.01
N LEU A 39 16.69 -5.96 -7.35
CA LEU A 39 15.99 -4.73 -7.75
C LEU A 39 15.79 -3.78 -6.56
N LEU A 40 15.63 -4.30 -5.35
CA LEU A 40 15.47 -3.45 -4.18
C LEU A 40 16.77 -2.69 -3.86
N ASP A 41 17.91 -3.36 -3.88
CA ASP A 41 19.22 -2.71 -3.75
C ASP A 41 19.41 -1.64 -4.83
N LEU A 42 19.08 -1.97 -6.08
CA LEU A 42 19.16 -1.02 -7.19
C LEU A 42 18.31 0.22 -6.97
N PHE A 43 17.03 0.06 -6.57
CA PHE A 43 16.12 1.18 -6.35
C PHE A 43 16.57 2.06 -5.18
N LEU A 44 17.01 1.47 -4.08
CA LEU A 44 17.49 2.22 -2.92
C LEU A 44 18.79 3.01 -3.24
N ARG A 45 19.72 2.40 -3.97
CA ARG A 45 20.93 3.12 -4.44
C ARG A 45 20.59 4.29 -5.37
N LEU A 46 19.69 4.08 -6.31
CA LEU A 46 19.27 5.13 -7.23
C LEU A 46 18.52 6.24 -6.51
N ALA A 47 17.58 5.90 -5.60
CA ALA A 47 16.88 6.89 -4.79
C ALA A 47 17.89 7.74 -4.00
N GLY A 48 18.85 7.12 -3.31
CA GLY A 48 19.90 7.83 -2.57
C GLY A 48 20.77 8.71 -3.48
N LYS A 49 21.19 8.19 -4.64
CA LYS A 49 21.98 8.95 -5.63
C LYS A 49 21.31 10.25 -6.08
N TYR A 50 19.98 10.23 -6.20
CA TYR A 50 19.21 11.39 -6.66
C TYR A 50 18.54 12.19 -5.54
N GLY A 51 18.88 11.92 -4.28
CA GLY A 51 18.29 12.60 -3.11
C GLY A 51 16.78 12.40 -3.01
N MET A 52 16.33 11.17 -3.29
CA MET A 52 14.93 10.76 -3.22
C MET A 52 14.74 9.76 -2.07
N LYS A 53 13.51 9.60 -1.61
CA LYS A 53 13.12 8.54 -0.69
C LYS A 53 12.46 7.40 -1.44
N PHE A 54 12.60 6.20 -0.91
CA PHE A 54 11.94 4.99 -1.41
C PHE A 54 11.11 4.38 -0.30
N TYR A 55 9.81 4.19 -0.57
CA TYR A 55 8.91 3.44 0.30
C TYR A 55 8.81 2.00 -0.18
N PHE A 56 9.08 1.10 0.74
CA PHE A 56 9.07 -0.33 0.46
C PHE A 56 7.66 -0.89 0.56
N GLY A 57 7.14 -1.43 -0.55
CA GLY A 57 5.89 -2.17 -0.55
C GLY A 57 6.09 -3.61 -0.08
N LEU A 58 5.22 -4.07 0.81
CA LEU A 58 5.25 -5.41 1.36
C LEU A 58 5.02 -6.49 0.28
N TYR A 59 5.24 -7.73 0.63
CA TYR A 59 4.96 -8.87 -0.25
C TYR A 59 3.45 -9.11 -0.34
N ASP A 60 3.00 -9.46 -1.54
CA ASP A 60 1.61 -9.82 -1.85
C ASP A 60 1.60 -11.29 -2.29
N SER A 61 1.05 -12.17 -1.45
CA SER A 61 0.95 -13.60 -1.76
C SER A 61 -0.04 -13.88 -2.91
N GLY A 62 -0.96 -12.98 -3.16
CA GLY A 62 -2.07 -13.13 -4.09
C GLY A 62 -3.27 -13.89 -3.50
N GLU A 63 -3.16 -14.43 -2.28
CA GLU A 63 -4.22 -15.25 -1.68
C GLU A 63 -5.49 -14.44 -1.39
N TYR A 64 -5.34 -13.18 -0.94
CA TYR A 64 -6.52 -12.36 -0.64
C TYR A 64 -7.33 -11.97 -1.89
N TRP A 65 -6.72 -11.94 -3.06
CA TRP A 65 -7.43 -11.76 -4.32
C TRP A 65 -8.36 -12.94 -4.63
N ASP A 66 -7.95 -14.14 -4.23
CA ASP A 66 -8.72 -15.36 -4.48
C ASP A 66 -9.75 -15.62 -3.36
N THR A 67 -9.45 -15.23 -2.11
CA THR A 67 -10.25 -15.54 -0.92
C THR A 67 -11.10 -14.37 -0.40
N GLY A 68 -10.75 -13.14 -0.74
CA GLY A 68 -11.32 -11.93 -0.15
C GLY A 68 -10.90 -11.67 1.30
N ASP A 69 -9.91 -12.42 1.82
CA ASP A 69 -9.41 -12.31 3.20
C ASP A 69 -7.89 -12.10 3.21
N MET A 70 -7.45 -10.95 3.72
CA MET A 70 -6.04 -10.61 3.75
C MET A 70 -5.30 -11.03 5.04
N SER A 71 -5.95 -11.75 5.95
CA SER A 71 -5.32 -12.20 7.20
C SER A 71 -4.06 -13.05 6.99
N HIS A 72 -4.03 -13.80 5.89
CA HIS A 72 -2.89 -14.65 5.51
C HIS A 72 -1.61 -13.86 5.20
N GLU A 73 -1.73 -12.60 4.79
CA GLU A 73 -0.57 -11.76 4.45
C GLU A 73 0.33 -11.49 5.66
N VAL A 74 -0.20 -11.55 6.89
CA VAL A 74 0.57 -11.39 8.12
C VAL A 74 1.62 -12.50 8.26
N GLU A 75 1.26 -13.75 7.90
CA GLU A 75 2.20 -14.89 8.04
C GLU A 75 3.50 -14.67 7.25
N HIS A 76 3.37 -14.16 6.03
CA HIS A 76 4.52 -13.93 5.17
C HIS A 76 5.27 -12.65 5.53
N ASN A 77 4.52 -11.58 5.70
CA ASN A 77 5.12 -10.25 5.82
C ASN A 77 5.86 -10.02 7.13
N LYS A 78 5.53 -10.74 8.21
CA LYS A 78 6.34 -10.68 9.44
C LYS A 78 7.81 -11.06 9.21
N TYR A 79 8.09 -12.01 8.32
CA TYR A 79 9.47 -12.36 7.96
C TYR A 79 10.08 -11.36 6.98
N VAL A 80 9.29 -10.93 5.99
CA VAL A 80 9.72 -9.96 4.97
C VAL A 80 10.12 -8.62 5.61
N ILE A 81 9.36 -8.11 6.57
CA ILE A 81 9.65 -6.86 7.27
C ILE A 81 11.01 -6.95 7.99
N ASP A 82 11.24 -8.01 8.75
CA ASP A 82 12.49 -8.20 9.48
C ASP A 82 13.69 -8.38 8.54
N GLU A 83 13.54 -9.18 7.47
CA GLU A 83 14.59 -9.38 6.47
C GLU A 83 14.97 -8.07 5.79
N VAL A 84 13.99 -7.34 5.28
CA VAL A 84 14.23 -6.09 4.54
C VAL A 84 14.85 -5.04 5.43
N TRP A 85 14.37 -4.89 6.66
CA TRP A 85 14.97 -3.93 7.58
C TRP A 85 16.44 -4.25 7.88
N ASN A 86 16.75 -5.52 8.11
CA ASN A 86 18.13 -5.95 8.41
C ASN A 86 19.05 -5.88 7.18
N MET A 87 18.56 -6.20 5.98
CA MET A 87 19.36 -6.23 4.76
C MET A 87 19.55 -4.84 4.15
N TYR A 88 18.53 -3.98 4.22
CA TYR A 88 18.49 -2.71 3.47
C TYR A 88 18.15 -1.48 4.33
N GLY A 89 17.14 -1.57 5.21
CA GLY A 89 16.64 -0.41 5.94
C GLY A 89 17.71 0.30 6.74
N ARG A 90 18.55 -0.46 7.44
CA ARG A 90 19.69 0.09 8.21
C ARG A 90 20.86 0.58 7.36
N LYS A 91 20.93 0.14 6.11
CA LYS A 91 22.05 0.43 5.20
C LYS A 91 21.81 1.69 4.37
N TYR A 92 20.56 1.94 3.97
CA TYR A 92 20.20 2.97 3.01
C TYR A 92 19.39 4.10 3.64
N GLU A 93 19.96 5.29 3.73
CA GLU A 93 19.23 6.49 4.16
C GLU A 93 18.06 6.87 3.23
N SER A 94 18.08 6.36 1.99
CA SER A 94 16.97 6.50 1.04
C SER A 94 15.75 5.64 1.38
N PHE A 95 15.87 4.66 2.29
CA PHE A 95 14.71 3.93 2.80
C PHE A 95 13.85 4.90 3.61
N GLY A 96 12.72 5.32 3.05
CA GLY A 96 11.90 6.42 3.56
C GLY A 96 10.69 6.01 4.35
N GLY A 97 10.25 4.76 4.21
CA GLY A 97 9.04 4.27 4.85
C GLY A 97 8.51 2.97 4.25
N TRP A 98 7.31 2.60 4.66
CA TRP A 98 6.66 1.34 4.33
C TRP A 98 5.31 1.57 3.63
N TYR A 99 5.09 0.85 2.57
CA TYR A 99 3.77 0.71 1.96
C TYR A 99 3.18 -0.65 2.34
N LEU A 100 2.07 -0.63 3.06
CA LEU A 100 1.34 -1.84 3.44
C LEU A 100 0.51 -2.30 2.23
N SER A 101 1.10 -3.07 1.37
CA SER A 101 0.73 -3.31 -0.05
C SER A 101 -0.63 -3.95 -0.33
N GLY A 102 -1.51 -4.09 0.66
CA GLY A 102 -2.87 -4.56 0.43
C GLY A 102 -3.68 -3.55 -0.37
N GLU A 103 -3.97 -3.86 -1.62
CA GLU A 103 -4.97 -3.11 -2.38
C GLU A 103 -6.35 -3.59 -1.95
N ILE A 104 -6.96 -2.87 -1.03
CA ILE A 104 -8.25 -3.23 -0.42
C ILE A 104 -9.36 -2.27 -0.80
N SER A 105 -10.59 -2.75 -0.70
CA SER A 105 -11.77 -1.92 -0.50
C SER A 105 -12.29 -2.05 0.94
N ARG A 106 -13.32 -1.29 1.26
CA ARG A 106 -14.05 -1.38 2.53
C ARG A 106 -14.52 -2.81 2.88
N ALA A 107 -14.77 -3.64 1.86
CA ALA A 107 -15.32 -4.99 2.02
C ALA A 107 -14.28 -6.09 2.25
N THR A 108 -12.98 -5.77 2.19
CA THR A 108 -11.91 -6.76 2.35
C THR A 108 -11.84 -7.27 3.78
N LYS A 109 -12.03 -8.58 3.96
CA LYS A 109 -11.98 -9.21 5.28
C LYS A 109 -10.58 -9.17 5.88
N GLY A 110 -10.51 -9.01 7.19
CA GLY A 110 -9.26 -9.03 7.93
C GLY A 110 -8.38 -7.79 7.75
N ALA A 111 -8.82 -6.77 6.99
CA ALA A 111 -8.01 -5.60 6.64
C ALA A 111 -7.48 -4.85 7.87
N ILE A 112 -8.36 -4.51 8.82
CA ILE A 112 -7.98 -3.78 10.05
C ILE A 112 -6.90 -4.56 10.82
N GLY A 113 -7.16 -5.83 11.13
CA GLY A 113 -6.21 -6.65 11.89
C GLY A 113 -4.87 -6.84 11.18
N THR A 114 -4.89 -6.99 9.86
CA THR A 114 -3.68 -7.14 9.04
C THR A 114 -2.87 -5.85 9.01
N PHE A 115 -3.49 -4.72 8.70
CA PHE A 115 -2.78 -3.43 8.67
C PHE A 115 -2.25 -3.03 10.04
N HIS A 116 -3.03 -3.26 11.10
CA HIS A 116 -2.56 -3.01 12.46
C HIS A 116 -1.34 -3.86 12.81
N ALA A 117 -1.38 -5.17 12.55
CA ALA A 117 -0.27 -6.06 12.84
C ALA A 117 1.00 -5.70 12.05
N LEU A 118 0.87 -5.50 10.72
CA LEU A 118 2.00 -5.19 9.85
C LEU A 118 2.52 -3.77 10.07
N GLY A 119 1.65 -2.78 10.21
CA GLY A 119 2.05 -1.40 10.49
C GLY A 119 2.79 -1.27 11.81
N LYS A 120 2.31 -1.94 12.86
CA LYS A 120 2.99 -2.01 14.15
C LYS A 120 4.39 -2.58 14.02
N GLN A 121 4.56 -3.74 13.37
CA GLN A 121 5.87 -4.35 13.18
C GLN A 121 6.80 -3.45 12.34
N CYS A 122 6.31 -2.85 11.25
CA CYS A 122 7.08 -1.90 10.45
C CYS A 122 7.64 -0.74 11.31
N LYS A 123 6.81 -0.15 12.15
CA LYS A 123 7.22 0.93 13.05
C LYS A 123 8.22 0.44 14.10
N GLU A 124 7.97 -0.71 14.72
CA GLU A 124 8.86 -1.28 15.76
C GLU A 124 10.26 -1.55 15.22
N VAL A 125 10.41 -2.22 14.07
CA VAL A 125 11.73 -2.55 13.53
C VAL A 125 12.49 -1.33 13.05
N SER A 126 11.79 -0.32 12.53
CA SER A 126 12.38 0.85 11.87
C SER A 126 12.52 2.09 12.79
N GLY A 127 12.09 1.99 14.05
CA GLY A 127 12.11 3.14 14.95
C GLY A 127 11.10 4.22 14.57
N GLY A 128 9.96 3.83 13.98
CA GLY A 128 8.85 4.72 13.69
C GLY A 128 8.85 5.34 12.30
N LEU A 129 9.52 4.73 11.30
CA LEU A 129 9.40 5.20 9.92
C LEU A 129 7.93 5.18 9.46
N PRO A 130 7.54 6.13 8.60
CA PRO A 130 6.15 6.27 8.17
C PRO A 130 5.65 5.05 7.41
N THR A 131 4.38 4.77 7.61
CA THR A 131 3.61 3.71 6.93
C THR A 131 2.44 4.33 6.17
N PHE A 132 2.04 3.74 5.06
CA PHE A 132 0.85 4.18 4.35
C PHE A 132 0.12 3.03 3.65
N ILE A 133 -1.14 3.28 3.29
CA ILE A 133 -2.01 2.40 2.51
C ILE A 133 -2.57 3.13 1.29
N SER A 134 -2.96 2.39 0.24
CA SER A 134 -3.57 2.94 -0.96
C SER A 134 -4.77 2.10 -1.39
N PRO A 135 -5.92 2.22 -0.71
CA PRO A 135 -7.12 1.48 -1.03
C PRO A 135 -7.88 2.10 -2.21
N TRP A 136 -8.79 1.32 -2.82
CA TRP A 136 -9.73 1.85 -3.81
C TRP A 136 -11.10 2.17 -3.19
N ILE A 137 -11.89 2.93 -3.93
CA ILE A 137 -13.27 3.28 -3.60
C ILE A 137 -14.19 2.39 -4.45
N ASP A 138 -15.22 1.78 -3.86
CA ASP A 138 -16.23 0.99 -4.58
C ASP A 138 -17.25 1.89 -5.30
N GLY A 139 -16.75 2.84 -6.11
CA GLY A 139 -17.53 3.77 -6.89
C GLY A 139 -18.21 3.15 -8.11
N LYS A 140 -18.79 3.98 -8.96
CA LYS A 140 -19.58 3.52 -10.12
C LYS A 140 -18.77 2.67 -11.12
N LYS A 141 -17.49 2.95 -11.27
CA LYS A 141 -16.59 2.18 -12.16
C LYS A 141 -16.14 0.85 -11.57
N ALA A 142 -16.23 0.65 -10.25
CA ALA A 142 -15.84 -0.59 -9.59
C ALA A 142 -16.87 -1.71 -9.76
N VAL A 143 -18.10 -1.38 -10.10
CA VAL A 143 -19.24 -2.30 -10.12
C VAL A 143 -19.86 -2.39 -11.50
N SER A 144 -20.40 -3.58 -11.84
CA SER A 144 -21.08 -3.79 -13.13
C SER A 144 -22.43 -3.07 -13.27
N ASN A 145 -23.02 -2.66 -12.14
CA ASN A 145 -24.25 -1.88 -12.06
C ASN A 145 -24.03 -0.71 -11.10
N ALA A 146 -24.15 0.52 -11.60
CA ALA A 146 -23.95 1.74 -10.83
C ALA A 146 -24.82 1.83 -9.56
N GLN A 147 -25.97 1.14 -9.52
CA GLN A 147 -26.81 1.08 -8.32
C GLN A 147 -26.18 0.27 -7.18
N ASN A 148 -25.16 -0.53 -7.47
CA ASN A 148 -24.40 -1.29 -6.48
C ASN A 148 -23.14 -0.54 -6.00
N ALA A 149 -22.88 0.66 -6.53
CA ALA A 149 -21.81 1.49 -6.04
C ALA A 149 -22.08 1.91 -4.59
N VAL A 150 -20.99 2.06 -3.82
CA VAL A 150 -21.10 2.51 -2.44
C VAL A 150 -21.71 3.91 -2.38
N THR A 151 -22.62 4.15 -1.44
CA THR A 151 -23.08 5.51 -1.15
C THR A 151 -22.02 6.27 -0.33
N ALA A 152 -22.07 7.60 -0.39
CA ALA A 152 -21.16 8.45 0.38
C ALA A 152 -21.24 8.18 1.89
N ASP A 153 -22.45 8.01 2.42
CA ASP A 153 -22.68 7.74 3.85
C ASP A 153 -22.13 6.36 4.27
N GLU A 154 -22.27 5.35 3.42
CA GLU A 154 -21.70 4.03 3.67
C GLU A 154 -20.19 4.08 3.63
N HIS A 155 -19.62 4.73 2.62
CA HIS A 155 -18.17 4.92 2.50
C HIS A 155 -17.61 5.61 3.74
N GLU A 156 -18.22 6.72 4.17
CA GLU A 156 -17.78 7.46 5.35
C GLU A 156 -17.84 6.57 6.62
N ARG A 157 -18.96 5.90 6.85
CA ARG A 157 -19.14 5.06 8.04
C ARG A 157 -18.13 3.91 8.10
N GLU A 158 -17.91 3.23 6.98
CA GLU A 158 -17.05 2.03 6.95
C GLU A 158 -15.56 2.39 6.98
N TRP A 159 -15.17 3.48 6.33
CA TRP A 159 -13.79 3.99 6.45
C TRP A 159 -13.51 4.67 7.78
N ASP A 160 -14.53 5.21 8.45
CA ASP A 160 -14.40 5.68 9.83
C ASP A 160 -14.00 4.54 10.78
N GLU A 161 -14.66 3.38 10.65
CA GLU A 161 -14.32 2.16 11.42
C GLU A 161 -12.90 1.65 11.09
N ILE A 162 -12.55 1.61 9.79
CA ILE A 162 -11.22 1.16 9.37
C ILE A 162 -10.14 2.09 9.92
N PHE A 163 -10.30 3.40 9.79
CA PHE A 163 -9.31 4.36 10.28
C PHE A 163 -9.18 4.34 11.81
N ASP A 164 -10.30 4.19 12.53
CA ASP A 164 -10.27 4.00 13.99
C ASP A 164 -9.37 2.82 14.40
N GLY A 165 -9.43 1.73 13.63
CA GLY A 165 -8.67 0.51 13.90
C GLY A 165 -7.19 0.53 13.48
N ILE A 166 -6.73 1.54 12.71
CA ILE A 166 -5.36 1.53 12.14
C ILE A 166 -4.57 2.84 12.30
N HIS A 167 -5.20 3.93 12.74
CA HIS A 167 -4.57 5.27 12.74
C HIS A 167 -3.33 5.39 13.62
N ASP A 168 -3.16 4.54 14.60
CA ASP A 168 -1.99 4.48 15.47
C ASP A 168 -0.76 3.84 14.79
N VAL A 169 -0.99 3.09 13.71
CA VAL A 169 0.06 2.36 12.97
C VAL A 169 0.14 2.73 11.49
N VAL A 170 -0.78 3.53 10.97
CA VAL A 170 -0.80 4.03 9.57
C VAL A 170 -0.79 5.56 9.57
N ASP A 171 0.25 6.15 8.99
CA ASP A 171 0.46 7.61 8.99
C ASP A 171 -0.22 8.33 7.81
N ALA A 172 -0.47 7.61 6.72
CA ALA A 172 -1.06 8.20 5.51
C ALA A 172 -1.97 7.22 4.76
N CYS A 173 -3.00 7.77 4.13
CA CYS A 173 -3.88 7.04 3.23
C CYS A 173 -3.96 7.76 1.88
N ALA A 174 -3.75 7.02 0.78
CA ALA A 174 -3.78 7.51 -0.59
C ALA A 174 -4.84 6.76 -1.38
N PHE A 175 -6.10 7.20 -1.35
CA PHE A 175 -7.16 6.55 -2.11
C PHE A 175 -6.92 6.63 -3.62
N GLN A 176 -7.15 5.50 -4.30
CA GLN A 176 -7.08 5.37 -5.75
C GLN A 176 -8.34 5.93 -6.40
N ASP A 177 -8.21 6.68 -7.47
CA ASP A 177 -9.32 7.33 -8.19
C ASP A 177 -9.87 6.53 -9.38
N GLY A 178 -9.20 5.44 -9.76
CA GLY A 178 -9.55 4.66 -10.95
C GLY A 178 -10.93 3.99 -10.95
N HIS A 179 -11.59 3.90 -9.80
CA HIS A 179 -12.90 3.24 -9.65
C HIS A 179 -14.07 4.19 -9.43
N ILE A 180 -13.84 5.50 -9.51
CA ILE A 180 -14.88 6.53 -9.37
C ILE A 180 -14.97 7.38 -10.64
N ASP A 181 -16.15 7.92 -10.91
CA ASP A 181 -16.37 8.85 -12.00
C ASP A 181 -15.99 10.28 -11.58
N TYR A 182 -15.79 11.17 -12.56
CA TYR A 182 -15.41 12.56 -12.31
C TYR A 182 -16.42 13.32 -11.44
N ASP A 183 -17.71 12.99 -11.55
CA ASP A 183 -18.77 13.58 -10.74
C ASP A 183 -18.79 13.09 -9.28
N GLU A 184 -18.06 12.02 -8.97
CA GLU A 184 -17.92 11.47 -7.62
C GLU A 184 -16.66 11.97 -6.88
N LEU A 185 -15.64 12.48 -7.63
CA LEU A 185 -14.32 12.82 -7.05
C LEU A 185 -14.41 13.76 -5.86
N ASP A 186 -15.02 14.91 -6.03
CA ASP A 186 -15.09 15.94 -4.97
C ASP A 186 -15.75 15.41 -3.69
N LEU A 187 -16.80 14.60 -3.85
CA LEU A 187 -17.55 14.05 -2.73
C LEU A 187 -16.69 13.05 -1.93
N PHE A 188 -16.18 12.01 -2.59
CA PHE A 188 -15.41 10.97 -1.91
C PHE A 188 -14.08 11.49 -1.35
N PHE A 189 -13.36 12.33 -2.10
CA PHE A 189 -12.09 12.87 -1.60
C PHE A 189 -12.29 13.88 -0.46
N SER A 190 -13.40 14.61 -0.42
CA SER A 190 -13.76 15.46 0.74
C SER A 190 -14.03 14.62 1.99
N ILE A 191 -14.71 13.47 1.84
CA ILE A 191 -14.93 12.51 2.94
C ILE A 191 -13.60 11.94 3.41
N ASN A 192 -12.76 11.44 2.49
CA ASN A 192 -11.46 10.85 2.81
C ASN A 192 -10.56 11.85 3.56
N LYS A 193 -10.56 13.12 3.12
CA LYS A 193 -9.79 14.17 3.79
C LYS A 193 -10.29 14.44 5.19
N ARG A 194 -11.61 14.53 5.37
CA ARG A 194 -12.23 14.77 6.68
C ARG A 194 -11.95 13.63 7.66
N LEU A 195 -12.03 12.37 7.20
CA LEU A 195 -11.70 11.20 7.99
C LEU A 195 -10.21 11.16 8.36
N ALA A 196 -9.32 11.39 7.41
CA ALA A 196 -7.90 11.44 7.68
C ALA A 196 -7.56 12.53 8.72
N ASP A 197 -8.16 13.72 8.62
CA ASP A 197 -7.97 14.79 9.60
C ASP A 197 -8.49 14.41 10.99
N LYS A 198 -9.65 13.72 11.07
CA LYS A 198 -10.22 13.25 12.33
C LYS A 198 -9.25 12.35 13.10
N TYR A 199 -8.52 11.51 12.38
CA TYR A 199 -7.59 10.54 12.95
C TYR A 199 -6.11 10.98 12.93
N GLY A 200 -5.83 12.21 12.52
CA GLY A 200 -4.47 12.75 12.45
C GLY A 200 -3.58 12.11 11.38
N MET A 201 -4.20 11.44 10.40
CA MET A 201 -3.51 10.81 9.27
C MET A 201 -3.30 11.83 8.14
N LYS A 202 -2.27 11.60 7.31
CA LYS A 202 -2.10 12.37 6.07
C LYS A 202 -3.03 11.82 5.00
N CYS A 203 -3.74 12.70 4.31
CA CYS A 203 -4.54 12.36 3.15
C CYS A 203 -3.75 12.66 1.87
N TRP A 204 -3.43 11.61 1.12
CA TRP A 204 -2.88 11.70 -0.23
C TRP A 204 -3.92 11.21 -1.22
N THR A 205 -3.69 11.47 -2.49
CA THR A 205 -4.45 10.88 -3.58
C THR A 205 -3.53 10.05 -4.46
N ASN A 206 -4.02 8.93 -4.95
CA ASN A 206 -3.36 8.13 -5.95
C ASN A 206 -4.11 8.36 -7.28
N ALA A 207 -3.60 9.30 -8.08
CA ALA A 207 -4.13 9.59 -9.40
C ALA A 207 -3.64 8.51 -10.38
N GLU A 208 -4.56 7.68 -10.86
CA GLU A 208 -4.23 6.67 -11.86
C GLU A 208 -4.01 7.31 -13.23
N SER A 209 -2.86 7.05 -13.82
CA SER A 209 -2.47 7.59 -15.12
C SER A 209 -2.76 6.64 -16.29
N PHE A 210 -3.52 5.59 -16.04
CA PHE A 210 -3.98 4.62 -17.04
C PHE A 210 -5.50 4.45 -16.93
N ASP A 211 -6.13 4.08 -18.06
CA ASP A 211 -7.54 3.75 -18.11
C ASP A 211 -7.67 2.25 -18.43
N ARG A 212 -8.57 1.56 -17.73
CA ARG A 212 -8.86 0.13 -17.97
C ARG A 212 -9.36 -0.15 -19.37
N ASP A 213 -10.06 0.81 -19.96
CA ASP A 213 -10.68 0.71 -21.27
C ASP A 213 -9.74 1.12 -22.41
N MET A 214 -8.53 1.60 -22.09
CA MET A 214 -7.52 1.86 -23.10
C MET A 214 -6.88 0.54 -23.56
N PRO A 215 -6.92 0.21 -24.85
CA PRO A 215 -6.17 -0.93 -25.38
C PRO A 215 -4.67 -0.63 -25.20
N ILE A 216 -3.97 -1.57 -24.56
CA ILE A 216 -2.51 -1.55 -24.43
C ILE A 216 -1.90 -2.01 -25.74
#